data_85a3f7f9c744f7dc41559aff45caeb18
#
_entry.id   85a3f7f9c744f7dc41559aff45caeb18
#
_cell.length_a   1.000
_cell.length_b   1.000
_cell.length_c   1.000
_cell.angle_alpha   90.00
_cell.angle_beta   90.00
_cell.angle_gamma   90.00
#
_symmetry.space_group_name_H-M   'P 1'
#
loop_
_entity.id
_entity.type
_entity.pdbx_description
1 polymer ?
#
loop_
_entity_poly.entity_id
_entity_poly.type
_entity_poly.pdbx_seq_one_letter_code
_entity_poly.pdbx_strand_id
1 'polypeptide(L)'
;MGDAQMGSQARLMSQAMRKLNAAIGKSKTIVIFTNQLRSKIGVIYGNPETTTGGNALKFYASVRIDIRRKEVIKEGQEIVGNRVRCKIVKNKVAPPFKEVEFDIMYNEGISKIGDLLDIATEYGIITKSGSWYTMYSERVQGRDGLKKILQENNELLQKLEKDVKEKLNITPLKSVSIEE
;
A
#
# COMPACT_ATOMS: atom_id res chain seq x y z
N MET A 1 -5.49 41.35 -14.14
CA MET A 1 -6.22 40.84 -12.97
C MET A 1 -6.81 39.51 -13.39
N GLY A 2 -6.22 38.40 -12.93
CA GLY A 2 -6.71 37.07 -13.29
C GLY A 2 -7.97 36.76 -12.51
N ASP A 3 -9.07 36.56 -13.18
CA ASP A 3 -10.30 36.08 -12.60
C ASP A 3 -10.00 34.74 -11.89
N ALA A 4 -10.33 34.67 -10.62
CA ALA A 4 -10.21 33.46 -9.84
C ALA A 4 -11.14 32.39 -10.44
N GLN A 5 -10.61 31.53 -11.30
CA GLN A 5 -11.35 30.41 -11.91
C GLN A 5 -11.63 29.33 -10.86
N MET A 6 -12.41 29.69 -9.85
CA MET A 6 -12.87 28.73 -8.85
C MET A 6 -13.65 27.60 -9.53
N GLY A 7 -13.15 26.40 -9.40
CA GLY A 7 -13.80 25.20 -9.93
C GLY A 7 -13.44 24.81 -11.36
N SER A 8 -12.57 25.55 -12.07
CA SER A 8 -12.15 25.17 -13.43
C SER A 8 -11.53 23.78 -13.50
N GLN A 9 -10.64 23.43 -12.57
CA GLN A 9 -10.05 22.10 -12.47
C GLN A 9 -11.10 21.00 -12.20
N ALA A 10 -12.11 21.30 -11.38
CA ALA A 10 -13.18 20.34 -11.10
C ALA A 10 -14.07 20.09 -12.32
N ARG A 11 -14.36 21.14 -13.10
CA ARG A 11 -15.11 21.02 -14.37
C ARG A 11 -14.32 20.24 -15.41
N LEU A 12 -13.03 20.55 -15.58
CA LEU A 12 -12.13 19.85 -16.49
C LEU A 12 -12.02 18.37 -16.12
N MET A 13 -11.81 18.06 -14.84
CA MET A 13 -11.76 16.68 -14.34
C MET A 13 -13.07 15.94 -14.61
N SER A 14 -14.21 16.56 -14.39
CA SER A 14 -15.53 15.96 -14.67
C SER A 14 -15.74 15.66 -16.15
N GLN A 15 -15.27 16.53 -17.04
CA GLN A 15 -15.32 16.30 -18.50
C GLN A 15 -14.35 15.19 -18.92
N ALA A 16 -13.12 15.21 -18.40
CA ALA A 16 -12.11 14.20 -18.67
C ALA A 16 -12.59 12.81 -18.25
N MET A 17 -13.14 12.67 -17.05
CA MET A 17 -13.64 11.38 -16.55
C MET A 17 -14.78 10.81 -17.37
N ARG A 18 -15.69 11.66 -17.88
CA ARG A 18 -16.76 11.19 -18.80
C ARG A 18 -16.20 10.59 -20.08
N LYS A 19 -15.21 11.24 -20.69
CA LYS A 19 -14.57 10.75 -21.92
C LYS A 19 -13.71 9.50 -21.67
N LEU A 20 -12.89 9.53 -20.62
CA LEU A 20 -11.99 8.43 -20.27
C LEU A 20 -12.76 7.15 -19.89
N ASN A 21 -13.87 7.27 -19.15
CA ASN A 21 -14.62 6.10 -18.68
C ASN A 21 -15.10 5.21 -19.84
N ALA A 22 -15.55 5.82 -20.93
CA ALA A 22 -15.97 5.07 -22.13
C ALA A 22 -14.78 4.38 -22.82
N ALA A 23 -13.62 5.04 -22.90
CA ALA A 23 -12.42 4.48 -23.49
C ALA A 23 -11.83 3.35 -22.65
N ILE A 24 -11.74 3.54 -21.33
CA ILE A 24 -11.25 2.56 -20.35
C ILE A 24 -12.09 1.28 -20.41
N GLY A 25 -13.43 1.41 -20.42
CA GLY A 25 -14.32 0.25 -20.48
C GLY A 25 -14.16 -0.59 -21.76
N LYS A 26 -13.87 0.08 -22.90
CA LYS A 26 -13.64 -0.61 -24.17
C LYS A 26 -12.27 -1.28 -24.27
N SER A 27 -11.24 -0.64 -23.72
CA SER A 27 -9.84 -1.09 -23.84
C SER A 27 -9.44 -2.11 -22.77
N LYS A 28 -10.31 -2.45 -21.82
CA LYS A 28 -10.01 -3.33 -20.66
C LYS A 28 -8.74 -2.89 -19.90
N THR A 29 -8.46 -1.60 -19.87
CA THR A 29 -7.25 -1.02 -19.27
C THR A 29 -7.49 -0.67 -17.82
N ILE A 30 -6.47 -0.87 -16.97
CA ILE A 30 -6.45 -0.35 -15.60
C ILE A 30 -5.84 1.05 -15.63
N VAL A 31 -6.54 2.03 -15.07
CA VAL A 31 -6.06 3.41 -14.95
C VAL A 31 -5.88 3.76 -13.48
N ILE A 32 -4.69 4.21 -13.13
CA ILE A 32 -4.32 4.61 -11.77
C ILE A 32 -4.11 6.13 -11.75
N PHE A 33 -4.89 6.82 -10.92
CA PHE A 33 -4.73 8.24 -10.66
C PHE A 33 -4.00 8.45 -9.34
N THR A 34 -2.89 9.17 -9.37
CA THR A 34 -2.24 9.68 -8.17
C THR A 34 -2.74 11.08 -7.88
N ASN A 35 -3.03 11.38 -6.61
CA ASN A 35 -3.53 12.67 -6.19
C ASN A 35 -2.95 13.07 -4.84
N GLN A 36 -2.80 14.37 -4.62
CA GLN A 36 -2.35 14.92 -3.34
C GLN A 36 -3.54 15.32 -2.47
N LEU A 37 -3.37 15.21 -1.16
CA LEU A 37 -4.29 15.76 -0.18
C LEU A 37 -3.99 17.23 0.07
N ARG A 38 -5.06 18.00 0.26
CA ARG A 38 -5.02 19.42 0.63
C ARG A 38 -5.97 19.63 1.80
N SER A 39 -5.62 20.52 2.69
CA SER A 39 -6.52 20.94 3.77
C SER A 39 -7.40 22.09 3.29
N LYS A 40 -8.68 21.97 3.54
CA LYS A 40 -9.63 23.08 3.35
C LYS A 40 -9.50 24.05 4.51
N ILE A 41 -9.27 25.32 4.20
CA ILE A 41 -9.24 26.39 5.20
C ILE A 41 -10.67 26.63 5.72
N GLY A 42 -10.81 26.83 7.04
CA GLY A 42 -12.10 27.19 7.66
C GLY A 42 -13.02 26.01 8.01
N VAL A 43 -12.57 24.75 7.88
CA VAL A 43 -13.34 23.59 8.35
C VAL A 43 -13.01 23.35 9.83
N ILE A 44 -13.95 23.73 10.70
CA ILE A 44 -13.80 23.58 12.17
C ILE A 44 -14.24 22.17 12.64
N TYR A 45 -15.21 21.56 11.95
CA TYR A 45 -15.74 20.24 12.28
C TYR A 45 -15.62 19.28 11.09
N GLY A 46 -15.31 18.01 11.38
CA GLY A 46 -15.16 16.97 10.37
C GLY A 46 -13.74 16.90 9.78
N ASN A 47 -13.58 16.15 8.68
CA ASN A 47 -12.29 15.96 8.04
C ASN A 47 -12.02 17.12 7.05
N PRO A 48 -11.01 17.97 7.30
CA PRO A 48 -10.66 19.07 6.41
C PRO A 48 -9.96 18.61 5.13
N GLU A 49 -9.53 17.36 5.05
CA GLU A 49 -8.75 16.88 3.91
C GLU A 49 -9.60 16.73 2.65
N THR A 50 -9.07 17.21 1.55
CA THR A 50 -9.68 17.09 0.24
C THR A 50 -8.62 16.82 -0.82
N THR A 51 -9.05 16.28 -1.96
CA THR A 51 -8.20 16.10 -3.13
C THR A 51 -8.39 17.23 -4.12
N THR A 52 -7.37 17.53 -4.93
CA THR A 52 -7.50 18.46 -6.05
C THR A 52 -8.39 17.87 -7.15
N GLY A 53 -8.97 18.72 -8.02
CA GLY A 53 -9.82 18.29 -9.13
C GLY A 53 -11.27 17.97 -8.76
N GLY A 54 -11.73 18.38 -7.57
CA GLY A 54 -13.12 18.24 -7.13
C GLY A 54 -13.50 16.79 -6.76
N ASN A 55 -14.78 16.46 -6.91
CA ASN A 55 -15.30 15.15 -6.46
C ASN A 55 -15.40 14.10 -7.58
N ALA A 56 -15.11 14.44 -8.84
CA ALA A 56 -15.30 13.53 -9.97
C ALA A 56 -14.58 12.19 -9.77
N LEU A 57 -13.26 12.22 -9.46
CA LEU A 57 -12.48 11.01 -9.21
C LEU A 57 -13.06 10.16 -8.07
N LYS A 58 -13.60 10.78 -7.02
CA LYS A 58 -14.21 10.05 -5.90
C LYS A 58 -15.42 9.21 -6.32
N PHE A 59 -16.20 9.72 -7.28
CA PHE A 59 -17.38 9.01 -7.80
C PHE A 59 -16.99 7.93 -8.81
N TYR A 60 -16.13 8.26 -9.79
CA TYR A 60 -15.74 7.34 -10.86
C TYR A 60 -14.85 6.19 -10.37
N ALA A 61 -13.95 6.43 -9.44
CA ALA A 61 -13.02 5.40 -8.95
C ALA A 61 -13.76 4.16 -8.42
N SER A 62 -13.33 2.99 -8.86
CA SER A 62 -13.78 1.70 -8.32
C SER A 62 -13.10 1.38 -7.00
N VAL A 63 -11.82 1.68 -6.89
CA VAL A 63 -11.01 1.53 -5.68
C VAL A 63 -10.38 2.88 -5.35
N ARG A 64 -10.34 3.23 -4.07
CA ARG A 64 -9.61 4.38 -3.55
C ARG A 64 -8.74 3.94 -2.40
N ILE A 65 -7.48 4.29 -2.48
CA ILE A 65 -6.45 3.94 -1.52
C ILE A 65 -5.89 5.24 -0.92
N ASP A 66 -5.85 5.31 0.41
CA ASP A 66 -5.18 6.37 1.16
C ASP A 66 -3.83 5.82 1.63
N ILE A 67 -2.74 6.43 1.19
CA ILE A 67 -1.38 6.05 1.55
C ILE A 67 -0.77 7.18 2.37
N ARG A 68 -0.30 6.85 3.59
CA ARG A 68 0.31 7.83 4.50
C ARG A 68 1.62 7.31 5.08
N ARG A 69 2.60 8.18 5.13
CA ARG A 69 3.80 7.90 5.90
C ARG A 69 3.43 7.88 7.39
N LYS A 70 3.82 6.82 8.07
CA LYS A 70 3.63 6.63 9.51
C LYS A 70 4.88 7.03 10.28
N GLU A 71 6.01 6.47 9.89
CA GLU A 71 7.29 6.71 10.52
C GLU A 71 8.45 6.61 9.52
N VAL A 72 9.61 7.09 9.94
CA VAL A 72 10.85 7.06 9.16
C VAL A 72 11.69 5.87 9.63
N ILE A 73 12.20 5.08 8.69
CA ILE A 73 13.11 3.98 8.96
C ILE A 73 14.53 4.51 8.87
N LYS A 74 15.33 4.24 9.91
CA LYS A 74 16.72 4.66 10.00
C LYS A 74 17.64 3.47 10.22
N GLU A 75 18.79 3.50 9.57
CA GLU A 75 19.94 2.66 9.90
C GLU A 75 21.04 3.56 10.45
N GLY A 76 21.28 3.48 11.76
CA GLY A 76 22.14 4.44 12.46
C GLY A 76 21.56 5.85 12.40
N GLN A 77 22.27 6.76 11.71
CA GLN A 77 21.82 8.15 11.51
C GLN A 77 21.19 8.39 10.13
N GLU A 78 21.32 7.45 9.20
CA GLU A 78 20.78 7.60 7.84
C GLU A 78 19.30 7.18 7.76
N ILE A 79 18.54 7.94 6.97
CA ILE A 79 17.16 7.61 6.65
C ILE A 79 17.17 6.70 5.42
N VAL A 80 16.83 5.43 5.60
CA VAL A 80 16.86 4.41 4.55
C VAL A 80 15.47 4.07 3.98
N GLY A 81 14.41 4.55 4.61
CA GLY A 81 13.07 4.27 4.14
C GLY A 81 11.96 4.91 4.98
N ASN A 82 10.74 4.55 4.67
CA ASN A 82 9.56 4.95 5.42
C ASN A 82 8.62 3.76 5.63
N ARG A 83 8.09 3.63 6.84
CA ARG A 83 6.91 2.81 7.08
C ARG A 83 5.66 3.56 6.65
N VAL A 84 4.85 2.96 5.83
CA VAL A 84 3.63 3.56 5.31
C VAL A 84 2.42 2.75 5.74
N ARG A 85 1.32 3.47 5.94
CA ARG A 85 0.00 2.91 6.15
C ARG A 85 -0.80 3.06 4.86
N CYS A 86 -1.36 1.97 4.39
CA CYS A 86 -2.22 1.91 3.22
C CYS A 86 -3.63 1.50 3.67
N LYS A 87 -4.63 2.35 3.41
CA LYS A 87 -6.03 2.11 3.77
C LYS A 87 -6.93 2.15 2.55
N ILE A 88 -7.73 1.13 2.37
CA ILE A 88 -8.72 1.07 1.30
C ILE A 88 -9.97 1.82 1.76
N VAL A 89 -10.13 3.07 1.32
CA VAL A 89 -11.25 3.94 1.75
C VAL A 89 -12.50 3.79 0.89
N LYS A 90 -12.39 3.16 -0.28
CA LYS A 90 -13.51 2.77 -1.15
C LYS A 90 -13.11 1.55 -1.95
N ASN A 91 -14.02 0.58 -2.05
CA ASN A 91 -13.85 -0.58 -2.92
C ASN A 91 -15.23 -1.03 -3.42
N LYS A 92 -15.37 -1.16 -4.75
CA LYS A 92 -16.58 -1.64 -5.40
C LYS A 92 -16.53 -3.12 -5.76
N VAL A 93 -15.36 -3.75 -5.66
CA VAL A 93 -15.09 -5.12 -6.12
C VAL A 93 -14.79 -6.09 -4.97
N ALA A 94 -14.55 -5.57 -3.75
CA ALA A 94 -14.31 -6.35 -2.55
C ALA A 94 -14.69 -5.53 -1.29
N PRO A 95 -14.74 -6.13 -0.08
CA PRO A 95 -14.99 -5.39 1.15
C PRO A 95 -13.97 -4.26 1.36
N PRO A 96 -14.43 -3.01 1.59
CA PRO A 96 -13.57 -1.86 1.84
C PRO A 96 -13.04 -1.83 3.29
N PHE A 97 -12.30 -0.78 3.62
CA PHE A 97 -11.79 -0.41 4.95
C PHE A 97 -10.71 -1.32 5.52
N LYS A 98 -10.17 -2.23 4.69
CA LYS A 98 -8.94 -2.94 5.07
C LYS A 98 -7.77 -1.98 5.13
N GLU A 99 -6.88 -2.23 6.06
CA GLU A 99 -5.69 -1.43 6.32
C GLU A 99 -4.48 -2.34 6.46
N VAL A 100 -3.34 -1.93 5.93
CA VAL A 100 -2.08 -2.65 6.00
C VAL A 100 -0.94 -1.66 6.14
N GLU A 101 0.11 -2.06 6.83
CA GLU A 101 1.36 -1.30 6.96
C GLU A 101 2.50 -2.09 6.35
N PHE A 102 3.38 -1.41 5.63
CA PHE A 102 4.58 -2.00 5.05
C PHE A 102 5.69 -0.97 4.92
N ASP A 103 6.91 -1.45 4.74
CA ASP A 103 8.09 -0.63 4.62
C ASP A 103 8.40 -0.34 3.14
N ILE A 104 8.66 0.94 2.82
CA ILE A 104 9.21 1.35 1.54
C ILE A 104 10.65 1.76 1.77
N MET A 105 11.58 0.97 1.26
CA MET A 105 13.01 1.25 1.33
C MET A 105 13.44 2.09 0.13
N TYR A 106 14.32 3.06 0.35
CA TYR A 106 14.85 3.87 -0.73
C TYR A 106 15.71 3.00 -1.65
N ASN A 107 15.59 3.20 -2.96
CA ASN A 107 16.24 2.43 -4.03
C ASN A 107 15.78 0.96 -4.20
N GLU A 108 15.05 0.38 -3.24
CA GLU A 108 14.56 -1.01 -3.31
C GLU A 108 13.04 -1.09 -3.55
N GLY A 109 12.28 -0.07 -3.07
CA GLY A 109 10.83 -0.09 -3.09
C GLY A 109 10.23 -0.83 -1.89
N ILE A 110 9.13 -1.55 -2.08
CA ILE A 110 8.43 -2.27 -0.99
C ILE A 110 9.29 -3.43 -0.48
N SER A 111 9.56 -3.43 0.82
CA SER A 111 10.33 -4.48 1.50
C SER A 111 9.51 -5.77 1.66
N LYS A 112 9.59 -6.65 0.66
CA LYS A 112 8.84 -7.93 0.69
C LYS A 112 9.22 -8.80 1.89
N ILE A 113 10.51 -8.85 2.24
CA ILE A 113 10.98 -9.62 3.40
C ILE A 113 10.46 -9.00 4.70
N GLY A 114 10.47 -7.65 4.79
CA GLY A 114 9.91 -6.95 5.95
C GLY A 114 8.43 -7.24 6.15
N ASP A 115 7.65 -7.21 5.08
CA ASP A 115 6.22 -7.52 5.09
C ASP A 115 5.97 -9.00 5.48
N LEU A 116 6.74 -9.92 4.90
CA LEU A 116 6.68 -11.35 5.23
C LEU A 116 6.95 -11.61 6.72
N LEU A 117 7.95 -10.93 7.30
CA LEU A 117 8.27 -11.03 8.73
C LEU A 117 7.13 -10.52 9.62
N ASP A 118 6.53 -9.39 9.25
CA ASP A 118 5.44 -8.80 10.01
C ASP A 118 4.23 -9.75 10.00
N ILE A 119 3.85 -10.26 8.84
CA ILE A 119 2.76 -11.23 8.68
C ILE A 119 3.08 -12.54 9.44
N ALA A 120 4.28 -13.09 9.26
CA ALA A 120 4.67 -14.33 9.95
C ALA A 120 4.65 -14.20 11.48
N THR A 121 4.96 -13.00 12.00
CA THR A 121 4.88 -12.69 13.42
C THR A 121 3.43 -12.54 13.88
N GLU A 122 2.60 -11.86 13.11
CA GLU A 122 1.17 -11.70 13.41
C GLU A 122 0.44 -13.04 13.48
N TYR A 123 0.76 -13.96 12.58
CA TYR A 123 0.13 -15.29 12.51
C TYR A 123 0.84 -16.35 13.35
N GLY A 124 1.85 -15.96 14.14
CA GLY A 124 2.51 -16.84 15.12
C GLY A 124 3.44 -17.90 14.52
N ILE A 125 3.87 -17.75 13.26
CA ILE A 125 4.93 -18.58 12.65
C ILE A 125 6.28 -18.16 13.22
N ILE A 126 6.45 -16.85 13.42
CA ILE A 126 7.59 -16.28 14.14
C ILE A 126 7.10 -15.83 15.51
N THR A 127 7.78 -16.27 16.56
CA THR A 127 7.48 -15.87 17.92
C THR A 127 8.35 -14.70 18.33
N LYS A 128 7.73 -13.62 18.85
CA LYS A 128 8.43 -12.45 19.38
C LYS A 128 8.34 -12.43 20.90
N SER A 129 9.49 -12.35 21.58
CA SER A 129 9.58 -12.18 23.03
C SER A 129 10.52 -11.02 23.36
N GLY A 130 9.97 -9.87 23.72
CA GLY A 130 10.71 -8.63 23.87
C GLY A 130 11.38 -8.20 22.56
N SER A 131 12.71 -8.10 22.57
CA SER A 131 13.53 -7.82 21.38
C SER A 131 13.96 -9.05 20.60
N TRP A 132 13.61 -10.25 21.06
CA TRP A 132 14.02 -11.50 20.46
C TRP A 132 12.93 -12.07 19.54
N TYR A 133 13.36 -12.55 18.38
CA TYR A 133 12.55 -13.26 17.41
C TYR A 133 13.02 -14.70 17.29
N THR A 134 12.11 -15.63 17.35
CA THR A 134 12.39 -17.07 17.16
C THR A 134 11.63 -17.55 15.93
N MET A 135 12.37 -18.06 14.96
CA MET A 135 11.86 -18.62 13.72
C MET A 135 12.50 -19.98 13.48
N TYR A 136 11.69 -21.03 13.49
CA TYR A 136 12.16 -22.42 13.46
C TYR A 136 13.22 -22.69 14.57
N SER A 137 14.46 -23.02 14.21
CA SER A 137 15.59 -23.22 15.13
C SER A 137 16.39 -21.94 15.40
N GLU A 138 16.14 -20.88 14.65
CA GLU A 138 16.90 -19.63 14.74
C GLU A 138 16.31 -18.69 15.79
N ARG A 139 17.17 -18.14 16.64
CA ARG A 139 16.82 -17.11 17.62
C ARG A 139 17.71 -15.89 17.44
N VAL A 140 17.09 -14.76 17.10
CA VAL A 140 17.81 -13.56 16.69
C VAL A 140 17.28 -12.35 17.45
N GLN A 141 18.18 -11.43 17.81
CA GLN A 141 17.82 -10.18 18.41
C GLN A 141 17.53 -9.13 17.34
N GLY A 142 16.36 -8.51 17.43
CA GLY A 142 15.90 -7.46 16.53
C GLY A 142 15.33 -7.98 15.19
N ARG A 143 14.43 -7.19 14.63
CA ARG A 143 13.80 -7.47 13.33
C ARG A 143 14.80 -7.45 12.18
N ASP A 144 15.77 -6.51 12.24
CA ASP A 144 16.78 -6.35 11.19
C ASP A 144 17.77 -7.52 11.15
N GLY A 145 18.09 -8.11 12.31
CA GLY A 145 18.89 -9.33 12.36
C GLY A 145 18.22 -10.50 11.64
N LEU A 146 16.91 -10.67 11.85
CA LEU A 146 16.14 -11.72 11.18
C LEU A 146 15.98 -11.44 9.67
N LYS A 147 15.82 -10.15 9.29
CA LYS A 147 15.79 -9.73 7.88
C LYS A 147 17.08 -10.12 7.15
N LYS A 148 18.24 -9.90 7.78
CA LYS A 148 19.55 -10.27 7.21
C LYS A 148 19.68 -11.78 6.99
N ILE A 149 19.28 -12.59 7.98
CA ILE A 149 19.31 -14.06 7.85
C ILE A 149 18.46 -14.52 6.65
N LEU A 150 17.28 -13.96 6.47
CA LEU A 150 16.41 -14.31 5.34
C LEU A 150 16.96 -13.81 4.00
N GLN A 151 17.69 -12.70 3.97
CA GLN A 151 18.34 -12.21 2.77
C GLN A 151 19.51 -13.13 2.34
N GLU A 152 20.24 -13.68 3.31
CA GLU A 152 21.38 -14.56 3.08
C GLU A 152 20.98 -16.02 2.82
N ASN A 153 19.80 -16.45 3.29
CA ASN A 153 19.33 -17.83 3.19
C ASN A 153 18.02 -17.93 2.40
N ASN A 154 18.14 -18.15 1.09
CA ASN A 154 16.99 -18.24 0.19
C ASN A 154 16.09 -19.45 0.46
N GLU A 155 16.63 -20.57 0.95
CA GLU A 155 15.83 -21.76 1.29
C GLU A 155 14.90 -21.45 2.46
N LEU A 156 15.43 -20.78 3.47
CA LEU A 156 14.68 -20.37 4.66
C LEU A 156 13.58 -19.36 4.29
N LEU A 157 13.90 -18.42 3.39
CA LEU A 157 12.95 -17.45 2.86
C LEU A 157 11.78 -18.13 2.15
N GLN A 158 12.07 -19.05 1.22
CA GLN A 158 11.04 -19.79 0.48
C GLN A 158 10.17 -20.66 1.42
N LYS A 159 10.78 -21.27 2.42
CA LYS A 159 10.05 -22.04 3.43
C LYS A 159 9.08 -21.13 4.19
N LEU A 160 9.55 -19.98 4.66
CA LEU A 160 8.71 -19.02 5.37
C LEU A 160 7.56 -18.50 4.51
N GLU A 161 7.83 -18.18 3.24
CA GLU A 161 6.79 -17.78 2.29
C GLU A 161 5.72 -18.85 2.11
N LYS A 162 6.13 -20.11 2.01
CA LYS A 162 5.22 -21.23 1.86
C LYS A 162 4.33 -21.37 3.10
N ASP A 163 4.94 -21.39 4.30
CA ASP A 163 4.22 -21.54 5.55
C ASP A 163 3.22 -20.40 5.78
N VAL A 164 3.60 -19.15 5.43
CA VAL A 164 2.70 -18.00 5.50
C VAL A 164 1.54 -18.13 4.50
N LYS A 165 1.81 -18.52 3.26
CA LYS A 165 0.76 -18.72 2.24
C LYS A 165 -0.22 -19.81 2.64
N GLU A 166 0.27 -20.92 3.18
CA GLU A 166 -0.55 -22.01 3.72
C GLU A 166 -1.42 -21.55 4.89
N LYS A 167 -0.83 -20.83 5.84
CA LYS A 167 -1.54 -20.30 7.01
C LYS A 167 -2.64 -19.31 6.65
N LEU A 168 -2.43 -18.51 5.60
CA LEU A 168 -3.37 -17.53 5.10
C LEU A 168 -4.39 -18.10 4.09
N ASN A 169 -4.29 -19.37 3.74
CA ASN A 169 -5.09 -20.01 2.67
C ASN A 169 -5.02 -19.21 1.35
N ILE A 170 -3.87 -18.60 1.06
CA ILE A 170 -3.66 -17.89 -0.19
C ILE A 170 -3.40 -18.89 -1.30
N THR A 171 -4.41 -19.15 -2.10
CA THR A 171 -4.22 -19.90 -3.35
C THR A 171 -3.49 -19.00 -4.35
N PRO A 172 -2.38 -19.44 -4.97
CA PRO A 172 -1.72 -18.68 -6.00
C PRO A 172 -2.71 -18.36 -7.12
N LEU A 173 -2.80 -17.09 -7.52
CA LEU A 173 -3.55 -16.72 -8.71
C LEU A 173 -3.01 -17.54 -9.87
N LYS A 174 -3.84 -18.38 -10.48
CA LYS A 174 -3.48 -19.05 -11.72
C LYS A 174 -3.06 -17.97 -12.72
N SER A 175 -1.86 -18.08 -13.25
CA SER A 175 -1.42 -17.24 -14.36
C SER A 175 -2.46 -17.40 -15.47
N VAL A 176 -3.20 -16.34 -15.76
CA VAL A 176 -4.03 -16.28 -16.95
C VAL A 176 -3.05 -16.17 -18.10
N SER A 177 -2.84 -17.27 -18.82
CA SER A 177 -2.18 -17.21 -20.10
C SER A 177 -3.05 -16.32 -20.98
N ILE A 178 -2.51 -15.17 -21.35
CA ILE A 178 -3.09 -14.33 -22.39
C ILE A 178 -2.75 -15.09 -23.68
N GLU A 179 -3.70 -15.86 -24.19
CA GLU A 179 -3.64 -16.32 -25.58
C GLU A 179 -3.78 -15.08 -26.46
N GLU A 180 -2.75 -14.84 -27.28
CA GLU A 180 -2.68 -13.78 -28.29
C GLU A 180 -3.73 -13.96 -29.39
#